data_2c6ab9ed99f06733ae6da016d94f09c5
#
_entry.id   2c6ab9ed99f06733ae6da016d94f09c5
#
_cell.length_a   1.000
_cell.length_b   1.000
_cell.length_c   1.000
_cell.angle_alpha   90.00
_cell.angle_beta   90.00
_cell.angle_gamma   90.00
#
_symmetry.space_group_name_H-M   'P 1'
#
loop_
_entity.id
_entity.type
_entity.pdbx_description
1 polymer ?
#
loop_
_entity_poly.entity_id
_entity_poly.type
_entity_poly.pdbx_seq_one_letter_code
_entity_poly.pdbx_strand_id
1 'polypeptide(L)'
;VKLDVAGAWARAACAVVLGSAALAGCGLNVQSPDLFLLSRTGQGRSLTLLVNDGGTIRCDGSTPRPLADPLLLSARDLATELDNDAKSGLRIPAGARSVYRYTVKLQDGTISFPDTAGADHPELAQAELFVLQALSGPCRSA
;
A
#
# COMPACT_ATOMS: atom_id res chain seq x y z
N VAL A 1 62.88 -3.81 53.21
CA VAL A 1 61.82 -4.49 53.92
C VAL A 1 60.44 -3.98 53.47
N LYS A 2 59.59 -4.92 53.09
CA LYS A 2 58.17 -4.87 52.80
C LYS A 2 57.68 -4.31 51.49
N LEU A 3 57.37 -5.23 50.69
CA LEU A 3 56.42 -5.26 49.60
C LEU A 3 54.98 -5.08 50.11
N ASP A 4 54.17 -4.36 49.43
CA ASP A 4 52.75 -4.56 49.43
C ASP A 4 52.18 -4.42 48.01
N VAL A 5 51.67 -5.54 47.54
CA VAL A 5 51.02 -5.73 46.29
C VAL A 5 49.53 -5.45 46.51
N ALA A 6 49.01 -4.39 45.93
CA ALA A 6 47.56 -4.18 45.87
C ALA A 6 47.02 -4.51 44.48
N GLY A 7 46.34 -5.62 44.38
CA GLY A 7 45.72 -6.12 43.16
C GLY A 7 44.54 -5.30 42.70
N ALA A 8 44.61 -4.89 41.44
CA ALA A 8 43.47 -4.25 40.75
C ALA A 8 42.52 -5.34 40.22
N TRP A 9 41.34 -5.39 40.79
CA TRP A 9 40.25 -6.24 40.32
C TRP A 9 39.48 -5.49 39.22
N ALA A 10 39.74 -5.85 38.00
CA ALA A 10 38.91 -5.40 36.87
C ALA A 10 37.58 -6.12 36.91
N ARG A 11 36.51 -5.44 37.25
CA ARG A 11 35.14 -5.90 37.09
C ARG A 11 34.69 -5.68 35.67
N ALA A 12 34.65 -6.74 34.89
CA ALA A 12 33.99 -6.75 33.58
C ALA A 12 32.48 -6.70 33.80
N ALA A 13 31.85 -5.59 33.50
CA ALA A 13 30.41 -5.46 33.45
C ALA A 13 29.94 -5.96 32.08
N CYS A 14 29.34 -7.15 32.04
CA CYS A 14 28.57 -7.62 30.88
C CYS A 14 27.31 -6.79 30.73
N ALA A 15 27.30 -5.85 29.81
CA ALA A 15 26.07 -5.18 29.37
C ALA A 15 25.29 -6.15 28.50
N VAL A 16 24.21 -6.69 29.03
CA VAL A 16 23.21 -7.44 28.26
C VAL A 16 22.40 -6.43 27.44
N VAL A 17 22.71 -6.31 26.15
CA VAL A 17 21.90 -5.58 25.19
C VAL A 17 20.67 -6.45 24.87
N LEU A 18 19.55 -6.15 25.51
CA LEU A 18 18.24 -6.65 25.10
C LEU A 18 17.89 -6.05 23.75
N GLY A 19 18.18 -6.79 22.68
CA GLY A 19 17.75 -6.46 21.34
C GLY A 19 16.22 -6.55 21.23
N SER A 20 15.56 -5.40 21.25
CA SER A 20 14.15 -5.30 20.89
C SER A 20 14.01 -5.64 19.41
N ALA A 21 13.56 -6.86 19.09
CA ALA A 21 13.14 -7.24 17.76
C ALA A 21 11.89 -6.42 17.41
N ALA A 22 12.08 -5.32 16.72
CA ALA A 22 11.00 -4.60 16.06
C ALA A 22 10.44 -5.55 15.00
N LEU A 23 9.24 -6.07 15.23
CA LEU A 23 8.44 -6.72 14.21
C LEU A 23 8.10 -5.65 13.17
N ALA A 24 8.96 -5.50 12.16
CA ALA A 24 8.65 -4.74 10.97
C ALA A 24 7.48 -5.45 10.28
N GLY A 25 6.28 -4.99 10.54
CA GLY A 25 5.09 -5.41 9.81
C GLY A 25 5.35 -5.14 8.33
N CYS A 26 5.42 -6.19 7.51
CA CYS A 26 5.47 -6.09 6.05
C CYS A 26 4.14 -5.55 5.52
N GLY A 27 3.81 -4.31 5.86
CA GLY A 27 2.75 -3.56 5.20
C GLY A 27 3.28 -3.05 3.87
N LEU A 28 2.65 -3.43 2.76
CA LEU A 28 2.89 -2.78 1.48
C LEU A 28 2.65 -1.28 1.65
N ASN A 29 3.68 -0.49 1.46
CA ASN A 29 3.62 0.95 1.60
C ASN A 29 3.83 1.59 0.24
N VAL A 30 3.06 2.65 -0.05
CA VAL A 30 3.24 3.44 -1.28
C VAL A 30 4.45 4.34 -1.08
N GLN A 31 5.46 4.14 -1.90
CA GLN A 31 6.68 4.94 -1.91
C GLN A 31 6.96 5.40 -3.34
N SER A 32 7.47 6.61 -3.50
CA SER A 32 7.95 7.03 -4.83
C SER A 32 8.97 6.03 -5.39
N PRO A 33 8.84 5.59 -6.66
CA PRO A 33 7.96 6.10 -7.71
C PRO A 33 6.58 5.41 -7.84
N ASP A 34 6.00 4.85 -6.78
CA ASP A 34 4.66 4.27 -6.84
C ASP A 34 3.60 5.36 -6.93
N LEU A 35 2.61 5.18 -7.80
CA LEU A 35 1.46 6.08 -7.92
C LEU A 35 0.44 5.80 -6.82
N PHE A 36 0.03 4.54 -6.69
CA PHE A 36 -0.90 4.11 -5.65
C PHE A 36 -0.88 2.60 -5.42
N LEU A 37 -1.39 2.21 -4.27
CA LEU A 37 -1.76 0.85 -3.92
C LEU A 37 -3.29 0.79 -3.82
N LEU A 38 -3.94 0.07 -4.73
CA LEU A 38 -5.37 -0.14 -4.75
C LEU A 38 -5.68 -1.55 -4.26
N SER A 39 -6.60 -1.67 -3.30
CA SER A 39 -7.09 -2.94 -2.80
C SER A 39 -8.61 -3.02 -2.98
N ARG A 40 -9.12 -4.17 -3.42
CA ARG A 40 -10.54 -4.48 -3.50
C ARG A 40 -10.83 -5.74 -2.70
N THR A 41 -11.82 -5.68 -1.82
CA THR A 41 -12.27 -6.82 -1.02
C THR A 41 -13.77 -7.03 -1.22
N GLY A 42 -14.22 -8.27 -1.21
CA GLY A 42 -15.62 -8.64 -1.35
C GLY A 42 -15.79 -10.07 -1.85
N GLN A 43 -16.95 -10.67 -1.60
CA GLN A 43 -17.28 -12.04 -2.01
C GLN A 43 -16.22 -13.08 -1.58
N GLY A 44 -15.61 -12.91 -0.40
CA GLY A 44 -14.57 -13.81 0.09
C GLY A 44 -13.24 -13.74 -0.67
N ARG A 45 -13.04 -12.71 -1.52
CA ARG A 45 -11.82 -12.51 -2.31
C ARG A 45 -11.22 -11.14 -2.01
N SER A 46 -9.90 -11.07 -2.18
CA SER A 46 -9.15 -9.83 -2.16
C SER A 46 -8.32 -9.71 -3.43
N LEU A 47 -8.12 -8.48 -3.87
CA LEU A 47 -7.25 -8.13 -4.98
C LEU A 47 -6.39 -6.95 -4.52
N THR A 48 -5.13 -6.95 -4.85
CA THR A 48 -4.20 -5.85 -4.57
C THR A 48 -3.43 -5.47 -5.83
N LEU A 49 -3.45 -4.20 -6.19
CA LEU A 49 -2.77 -3.64 -7.35
C LEU A 49 -1.80 -2.56 -6.89
N LEU A 50 -0.50 -2.77 -7.03
CA LEU A 50 0.51 -1.74 -6.83
C LEU A 50 0.95 -1.21 -8.18
N VAL A 51 0.67 0.07 -8.44
CA VAL A 51 0.96 0.75 -9.71
C VAL A 51 2.13 1.68 -9.54
N ASN A 52 3.13 1.53 -10.41
CA ASN A 52 4.35 2.31 -10.40
C ASN A 52 4.39 3.29 -11.58
N ASP A 53 4.86 4.52 -11.35
CA ASP A 53 4.96 5.58 -12.38
C ASP A 53 5.91 5.22 -13.53
N GLY A 54 6.84 4.29 -13.30
CA GLY A 54 7.69 3.73 -14.36
C GLY A 54 6.97 2.78 -15.34
N GLY A 55 5.64 2.64 -15.25
CA GLY A 55 4.83 1.85 -16.18
C GLY A 55 4.75 0.38 -15.84
N THR A 56 4.75 0.03 -14.56
CA THR A 56 4.56 -1.36 -14.12
C THR A 56 3.42 -1.50 -13.11
N ILE A 57 2.84 -2.69 -13.06
CA ILE A 57 1.82 -3.08 -12.09
C ILE A 57 2.18 -4.43 -11.45
N ARG A 58 1.93 -4.55 -10.16
CA ARG A 58 1.97 -5.83 -9.43
C ARG A 58 0.57 -6.21 -9.00
N CYS A 59 0.14 -7.41 -9.35
CA CYS A 59 -1.15 -7.98 -9.01
C CYS A 59 -0.95 -9.01 -7.90
N ASP A 60 -1.58 -8.81 -6.75
CA ASP A 60 -1.51 -9.70 -5.58
C ASP A 60 -0.08 -10.08 -5.17
N GLY A 61 0.82 -9.09 -5.18
CA GLY A 61 2.22 -9.27 -4.81
C GLY A 61 3.08 -10.05 -5.84
N SER A 62 2.55 -10.33 -7.03
CA SER A 62 3.28 -10.99 -8.10
C SER A 62 4.45 -10.16 -8.65
N THR A 63 5.23 -10.74 -9.55
CA THR A 63 6.27 -10.01 -10.27
C THR A 63 5.69 -8.83 -11.05
N PRO A 64 6.40 -7.69 -11.16
CA PRO A 64 5.94 -6.54 -11.93
C PRO A 64 5.67 -6.92 -13.39
N ARG A 65 4.57 -6.42 -13.93
CA ARG A 65 4.17 -6.56 -15.33
C ARG A 65 4.09 -5.18 -15.98
N PRO A 66 4.39 -5.03 -17.26
CA PRO A 66 4.26 -3.76 -17.95
C PRO A 66 2.80 -3.33 -18.07
N LEU A 67 2.55 -2.04 -17.89
CA LEU A 67 1.30 -1.38 -18.24
C LEU A 67 1.39 -0.86 -19.66
N ALA A 68 0.34 -1.05 -20.44
CA ALA A 68 0.19 -0.35 -21.72
C ALA A 68 0.02 1.16 -21.49
N ASP A 69 0.55 1.99 -22.40
CA ASP A 69 0.53 3.44 -22.28
C ASP A 69 -0.85 4.04 -21.92
N PRO A 70 -1.98 3.63 -22.53
CA PRO A 70 -3.28 4.18 -22.16
C PRO A 70 -3.65 3.90 -20.69
N LEU A 71 -3.30 2.71 -20.18
CA LEU A 71 -3.61 2.34 -18.80
C LEU A 71 -2.67 3.06 -17.81
N LEU A 72 -1.42 3.30 -18.18
CA LEU A 72 -0.49 4.10 -17.40
C LEU A 72 -0.95 5.57 -17.30
N LEU A 73 -1.39 6.15 -18.39
CA LEU A 73 -1.95 7.51 -18.39
C LEU A 73 -3.18 7.58 -17.49
N SER A 74 -4.11 6.63 -17.62
CA SER A 74 -5.28 6.55 -16.72
C SER A 74 -4.87 6.41 -15.24
N ALA A 75 -3.80 5.68 -14.94
CA ALA A 75 -3.31 5.57 -13.56
C ALA A 75 -2.75 6.89 -13.02
N ARG A 76 -2.04 7.66 -13.85
CA ARG A 76 -1.51 8.99 -13.49
C ARG A 76 -2.62 9.99 -13.25
N ASP A 77 -3.61 10.03 -14.16
CA ASP A 77 -4.78 10.89 -14.03
C ASP A 77 -5.54 10.55 -12.74
N LEU A 78 -5.80 9.27 -12.50
CA LEU A 78 -6.47 8.78 -11.30
C LEU A 78 -5.71 9.17 -10.02
N ALA A 79 -4.39 9.01 -9.98
CA ALA A 79 -3.58 9.42 -8.83
C ALA A 79 -3.72 10.93 -8.54
N THR A 80 -3.80 11.74 -9.59
CA THR A 80 -3.95 13.19 -9.48
C THR A 80 -5.35 13.57 -9.00
N GLU A 81 -6.40 12.94 -9.55
CA GLU A 81 -7.79 13.21 -9.20
C GLU A 81 -8.10 12.82 -7.74
N LEU A 82 -7.53 11.71 -7.27
CA LEU A 82 -7.76 11.21 -5.91
C LEU A 82 -6.89 11.87 -4.84
N ASP A 83 -5.92 12.70 -5.20
CA ASP A 83 -4.95 13.26 -4.26
C ASP A 83 -5.61 14.08 -3.13
N ASN A 84 -6.57 14.94 -3.45
CA ASN A 84 -7.28 15.74 -2.45
C ASN A 84 -8.14 14.88 -1.51
N ASP A 85 -8.81 13.87 -2.04
CA ASP A 85 -9.62 12.94 -1.26
C ASP A 85 -8.76 12.09 -0.33
N ALA A 86 -7.58 11.68 -0.80
CA ALA A 86 -6.60 10.98 0.01
C ALA A 86 -6.06 11.84 1.15
N LYS A 87 -5.69 13.09 0.88
CA LYS A 87 -5.24 14.06 1.90
C LYS A 87 -6.32 14.33 2.96
N SER A 88 -7.59 14.37 2.54
CA SER A 88 -8.72 14.52 3.47
C SER A 88 -9.07 13.24 4.22
N GLY A 89 -8.54 12.09 3.79
CA GLY A 89 -8.84 10.78 4.35
C GLY A 89 -10.28 10.34 4.11
N LEU A 90 -10.80 10.59 2.89
CA LEU A 90 -12.18 10.28 2.51
C LEU A 90 -12.56 8.82 2.83
N ARG A 91 -13.65 8.65 3.56
CA ARG A 91 -14.21 7.33 3.92
C ARG A 91 -15.71 7.33 3.72
N ILE A 92 -16.17 6.55 2.74
CA ILE A 92 -17.57 6.35 2.45
C ILE A 92 -17.99 4.99 3.03
N PRO A 93 -18.98 4.93 3.94
CA PRO A 93 -19.44 3.66 4.51
C PRO A 93 -20.12 2.79 3.46
N ALA A 94 -20.03 1.47 3.63
CA ALA A 94 -20.73 0.53 2.77
C ALA A 94 -22.24 0.56 3.06
N GLY A 95 -23.03 0.60 2.02
CA GLY A 95 -24.48 0.45 2.08
C GLY A 95 -24.92 -1.02 1.93
N ALA A 96 -26.23 -1.28 2.09
CA ALA A 96 -26.80 -2.63 2.00
C ALA A 96 -26.62 -3.29 0.61
N ARG A 97 -26.41 -2.52 -0.44
CA ARG A 97 -26.20 -3.00 -1.82
C ARG A 97 -24.73 -3.13 -2.21
N SER A 98 -23.82 -2.78 -1.32
CA SER A 98 -22.39 -2.87 -1.61
C SER A 98 -21.92 -4.33 -1.64
N VAL A 99 -21.22 -4.71 -2.68
CA VAL A 99 -20.64 -6.03 -2.91
C VAL A 99 -19.12 -5.98 -2.67
N TYR A 100 -18.49 -4.89 -3.10
CA TYR A 100 -17.06 -4.68 -2.96
C TYR A 100 -16.76 -3.42 -2.15
N ARG A 101 -15.64 -3.47 -1.46
CA ARG A 101 -15.00 -2.31 -0.83
C ARG A 101 -13.65 -2.08 -1.47
N TYR A 102 -13.39 -0.84 -1.80
CA TYR A 102 -12.12 -0.37 -2.35
C TYR A 102 -11.37 0.43 -1.29
N THR A 103 -10.07 0.31 -1.31
CA THR A 103 -9.14 1.16 -0.57
C THR A 103 -8.03 1.57 -1.51
N VAL A 104 -7.83 2.87 -1.67
CA VAL A 104 -6.74 3.42 -2.47
C VAL A 104 -5.81 4.18 -1.56
N LYS A 105 -4.57 3.72 -1.48
CA LYS A 105 -3.51 4.36 -0.73
C LYS A 105 -2.60 5.09 -1.69
N LEU A 106 -2.52 6.40 -1.55
CA LEU A 106 -1.60 7.28 -2.24
C LEU A 106 -0.45 7.67 -1.30
N GLN A 107 0.49 8.48 -1.79
CA GLN A 107 1.61 8.93 -0.99
C GLN A 107 1.17 9.73 0.24
N ASP A 108 0.19 10.61 0.08
CA ASP A 108 -0.24 11.58 1.09
C ASP A 108 -1.50 11.18 1.86
N GLY A 109 -2.09 9.99 1.60
CA GLY A 109 -3.27 9.55 2.32
C GLY A 109 -3.95 8.31 1.76
N THR A 110 -5.11 8.03 2.30
CA THR A 110 -5.86 6.81 1.98
C THR A 110 -7.35 7.11 1.86
N ILE A 111 -7.97 6.59 0.79
CA ILE A 111 -9.40 6.66 0.52
C ILE A 111 -10.00 5.27 0.74
N SER A 112 -11.21 5.19 1.29
CA SER A 112 -11.95 3.93 1.39
C SER A 112 -13.42 4.15 1.02
N PHE A 113 -13.92 3.34 0.08
CA PHE A 113 -15.27 3.50 -0.47
C PHE A 113 -15.87 2.16 -0.93
N PRO A 114 -17.21 2.06 -0.99
CA PRO A 114 -17.92 0.91 -1.56
C PRO A 114 -18.07 1.06 -3.08
N ASP A 115 -18.32 -0.04 -3.78
CA ASP A 115 -18.64 -0.08 -5.22
C ASP A 115 -19.89 0.70 -5.64
N THR A 116 -20.69 1.16 -4.69
CA THR A 116 -21.84 2.02 -4.95
C THR A 116 -21.53 3.51 -4.96
N ALA A 117 -20.31 3.90 -4.57
CA ALA A 117 -19.93 5.31 -4.43
C ALA A 117 -19.72 6.01 -5.78
N GLY A 118 -19.35 5.28 -6.83
CA GLY A 118 -19.10 5.85 -8.16
C GLY A 118 -20.29 6.56 -8.79
N ALA A 119 -21.51 6.35 -8.31
CA ALA A 119 -22.69 7.06 -8.81
C ALA A 119 -22.66 8.56 -8.47
N ASP A 120 -22.13 8.92 -7.31
CA ASP A 120 -22.06 10.30 -6.82
C ASP A 120 -20.62 10.88 -6.91
N HIS A 121 -19.63 10.03 -7.15
CA HIS A 121 -18.20 10.34 -7.19
C HIS A 121 -17.55 9.79 -8.46
N PRO A 122 -17.51 10.57 -9.55
CA PRO A 122 -16.95 10.10 -10.84
C PRO A 122 -15.51 9.63 -10.76
N GLU A 123 -14.67 10.24 -9.91
CA GLU A 123 -13.29 9.87 -9.68
C GLU A 123 -13.17 8.47 -9.05
N LEU A 124 -14.11 8.08 -8.18
CA LEU A 124 -14.17 6.74 -7.60
C LEU A 124 -14.63 5.71 -8.63
N ALA A 125 -15.54 6.07 -9.52
CA ALA A 125 -15.92 5.22 -10.65
C ALA A 125 -14.75 4.96 -11.59
N GLN A 126 -13.85 5.93 -11.79
CA GLN A 126 -12.61 5.73 -12.56
C GLN A 126 -11.67 4.72 -11.87
N ALA A 127 -11.58 4.75 -10.53
CA ALA A 127 -10.81 3.76 -9.79
C ALA A 127 -11.36 2.34 -10.00
N GLU A 128 -12.68 2.16 -9.99
CA GLU A 128 -13.32 0.88 -10.27
C GLU A 128 -13.07 0.42 -11.71
N LEU A 129 -13.19 1.32 -12.68
CA LEU A 129 -12.91 1.04 -14.08
C LEU A 129 -11.44 0.62 -14.28
N PHE A 130 -10.50 1.29 -13.62
CA PHE A 130 -9.09 0.90 -13.66
C PHE A 130 -8.88 -0.54 -13.19
N VAL A 131 -9.55 -0.96 -12.11
CA VAL A 131 -9.49 -2.37 -11.65
C VAL A 131 -9.98 -3.34 -12.71
N LEU A 132 -11.10 -3.04 -13.38
CA LEU A 132 -11.65 -3.90 -14.43
C LEU A 132 -10.69 -4.00 -15.62
N GLN A 133 -10.07 -2.90 -16.01
CA GLN A 133 -9.08 -2.87 -17.08
C GLN A 133 -7.81 -3.65 -16.72
N ALA A 134 -7.33 -3.51 -15.48
CA ALA A 134 -6.19 -4.28 -14.99
C ALA A 134 -6.47 -5.78 -15.01
N LEU A 135 -7.65 -6.21 -14.55
CA LEU A 135 -8.06 -7.62 -14.54
C LEU A 135 -8.27 -8.20 -15.94
N SER A 136 -8.70 -7.41 -16.91
CA SER A 136 -8.85 -7.84 -18.31
C SER A 136 -7.53 -7.85 -19.08
N GLY A 137 -6.52 -7.16 -18.57
CA GLY A 137 -5.20 -6.97 -19.18
C GLY A 137 -4.07 -7.59 -18.36
N PRO A 138 -3.20 -6.77 -17.73
CA PRO A 138 -1.98 -7.24 -17.11
C PRO A 138 -2.20 -8.20 -15.93
N CYS A 139 -3.36 -8.17 -15.27
CA CYS A 139 -3.67 -9.01 -14.12
C CYS A 139 -4.58 -10.21 -14.44
N ARG A 140 -4.83 -10.51 -15.72
CA ARG A 140 -5.73 -11.61 -16.13
C ARG A 140 -5.36 -12.98 -15.58
N SER A 141 -4.09 -13.22 -15.30
CA SER A 141 -3.56 -14.53 -14.84
C SER A 141 -2.97 -14.46 -13.43
N ALA A 142 -3.38 -13.50 -12.65
CA ALA A 142 -2.95 -13.37 -11.27
C ALA A 142 -3.90 -14.14 -10.34
#